data_f2ff016c1f99f91a98df50696d7548c1
#
_entry.id   f2ff016c1f99f91a98df50696d7548c1
#
_cell.length_a   1.000
_cell.length_b   1.000
_cell.length_c   1.000
_cell.angle_alpha   90.00
_cell.angle_beta   90.00
_cell.angle_gamma   90.00
#
_symmetry.space_group_name_H-M   'P 1'
#
loop_
_entity.id
_entity.type
_entity.pdbx_description
1 polymer ?
#
loop_
_entity_poly.entity_id
_entity_poly.type
_entity_poly.pdbx_seq_one_letter_code
_entity_poly.pdbx_strand_id
1 'polypeptide(L)'
;MRKDRNLRRRALIRLSLARNTRRLILSVAAFILATLFVLVACSAPQNESGQSNNQQPAARDWKPVEQALGKAGSVQPGDVYKVSLPRSDLKVTVGDVQVKALLALGSWVAFKKAGNMTMVMGDLVLTEDEVTAVLTKLQEGGVEQTALHNHVLHESPRIMYMHIHAMADAVKIAKAIHDALTLSKTPFAAPAAGNQTQDLGIDTKQLDQIMGQSGKVNGGVYQFSVPRAEKIMENDMEVPPSMGVAHAINFQPTGGGKAAITGDFVLISSEVNPVIRALRDNGIEVTALHSHMLFESPRLFFMHFWGNDDALKLARGIRAALDKTNSAKT
;
A
#
# COMPACT_ATOMS: atom_id res chain seq x y z
N MET A 1 34.01 23.22 46.50
CA MET A 1 33.26 22.35 45.60
C MET A 1 33.70 22.30 44.12
N ARG A 2 34.70 23.06 43.64
CA ARG A 2 35.16 23.01 42.24
C ARG A 2 36.39 22.09 42.00
N LYS A 3 37.14 21.72 43.03
CA LYS A 3 38.33 20.85 42.91
C LYS A 3 38.04 19.35 42.75
N ASP A 4 36.90 18.86 43.27
CA ASP A 4 36.54 17.43 43.25
C ASP A 4 36.01 16.93 41.90
N ARG A 5 35.45 17.82 41.09
CA ARG A 5 34.91 17.43 39.76
C ARG A 5 36.04 17.16 38.73
N ASN A 6 37.19 17.81 38.87
CA ASN A 6 38.30 17.62 37.95
C ASN A 6 39.11 16.33 38.19
N LEU A 7 39.14 15.84 39.44
CA LEU A 7 39.78 14.56 39.76
C LEU A 7 38.99 13.36 39.25
N ARG A 8 37.66 13.40 39.32
CA ARG A 8 36.82 12.31 38.80
C ARG A 8 36.83 12.23 37.25
N ARG A 9 36.94 13.37 36.55
CA ARG A 9 37.08 13.36 35.06
C ARG A 9 38.40 12.77 34.60
N ARG A 10 39.52 13.01 35.33
CA ARG A 10 40.85 12.48 34.97
C ARG A 10 40.96 10.97 35.22
N ALA A 11 40.25 10.44 36.22
CA ALA A 11 40.22 9.00 36.49
C ALA A 11 39.39 8.21 35.41
N LEU A 12 38.29 8.77 34.93
CA LEU A 12 37.47 8.14 33.88
C LEU A 12 38.18 8.10 32.51
N ILE A 13 38.97 9.12 32.17
CA ILE A 13 39.74 9.16 30.92
C ILE A 13 40.90 8.14 30.93
N ARG A 14 41.56 7.92 32.08
CA ARG A 14 42.63 6.92 32.20
C ARG A 14 42.11 5.47 32.13
N LEU A 15 40.92 5.19 32.60
CA LEU A 15 40.28 3.85 32.52
C LEU A 15 39.81 3.53 31.09
N SER A 16 39.41 4.54 30.32
CA SER A 16 38.99 4.37 28.91
C SER A 16 40.17 4.07 27.98
N LEU A 17 41.34 4.71 28.19
CA LEU A 17 42.53 4.45 27.39
C LEU A 17 43.17 3.07 27.66
N ALA A 18 43.14 2.58 28.93
CA ALA A 18 43.67 1.26 29.27
C ALA A 18 42.83 0.08 28.71
N ARG A 19 41.53 0.29 28.42
CA ARG A 19 40.68 -0.71 27.79
C ARG A 19 40.89 -0.84 26.27
N ASN A 20 41.24 0.24 25.59
CA ASN A 20 41.44 0.21 24.14
C ASN A 20 42.80 -0.39 23.75
N THR A 21 43.85 -0.21 24.56
CA THR A 21 45.19 -0.80 24.29
C THR A 21 45.19 -2.33 24.49
N ARG A 22 44.40 -2.90 25.39
CA ARG A 22 44.29 -4.36 25.55
C ARG A 22 43.52 -5.05 24.41
N ARG A 23 42.61 -4.36 23.75
CA ARG A 23 41.87 -4.91 22.58
C ARG A 23 42.72 -4.90 21.29
N LEU A 24 43.66 -3.97 21.17
CA LEU A 24 44.51 -3.88 19.99
C LEU A 24 45.65 -4.94 20.00
N ILE A 25 46.13 -5.37 21.16
CA ILE A 25 47.17 -6.39 21.31
C ILE A 25 46.64 -7.82 21.05
N LEU A 26 45.37 -8.08 21.32
CA LEU A 26 44.75 -9.40 21.08
C LEU A 26 44.35 -9.62 19.62
N SER A 27 44.25 -8.59 18.79
CA SER A 27 43.91 -8.68 17.37
C SER A 27 45.11 -8.92 16.45
N VAL A 28 46.32 -8.66 16.90
CA VAL A 28 47.56 -8.86 16.09
C VAL A 28 48.14 -10.26 16.25
N ALA A 29 47.87 -10.97 17.35
CA ALA A 29 48.36 -12.32 17.59
C ALA A 29 47.59 -13.43 16.83
N ALA A 30 46.44 -13.14 16.23
CA ALA A 30 45.59 -14.10 15.50
C ALA A 30 45.92 -14.19 14.01
N PHE A 31 46.81 -13.38 13.46
CA PHE A 31 47.04 -13.29 12.01
C PHE A 31 48.37 -13.94 11.52
N ILE A 32 49.16 -14.55 12.39
CA ILE A 32 50.51 -15.10 12.04
C ILE A 32 50.56 -16.64 12.00
N LEU A 33 49.46 -17.37 12.25
CA LEU A 33 49.49 -18.83 12.30
C LEU A 33 48.73 -19.55 11.19
N ALA A 34 48.48 -18.93 10.04
CA ALA A 34 47.71 -19.51 8.92
C ALA A 34 48.42 -19.52 7.56
N THR A 35 49.80 -19.54 7.55
CA THR A 35 50.53 -19.72 6.29
C THR A 35 51.64 -20.74 6.42
N LEU A 36 51.30 -22.02 6.47
CA LEU A 36 52.15 -23.14 6.04
C LEU A 36 51.30 -24.40 5.90
N PHE A 37 51.39 -25.02 4.80
CA PHE A 37 50.85 -26.29 4.29
C PHE A 37 49.71 -26.13 3.27
N VAL A 38 50.09 -26.24 2.02
CA VAL A 38 49.58 -27.20 1.03
C VAL A 38 50.38 -27.11 -0.27
N LEU A 39 51.22 -28.05 -0.48
CA LEU A 39 51.65 -28.52 -1.80
C LEU A 39 51.56 -30.04 -1.73
N VAL A 40 50.63 -30.66 -2.44
CA VAL A 40 50.74 -31.96 -3.13
C VAL A 40 49.43 -32.33 -3.80
N ALA A 41 49.60 -32.83 -5.04
CA ALA A 41 48.69 -33.68 -5.86
C ALA A 41 47.65 -32.99 -6.76
N CYS A 42 48.06 -32.89 -8.03
CA CYS A 42 47.18 -32.93 -9.19
C CYS A 42 46.40 -34.27 -9.24
N SER A 43 45.10 -34.18 -9.20
CA SER A 43 44.22 -35.19 -9.82
C SER A 43 43.00 -34.43 -10.34
N ALA A 44 42.73 -34.56 -11.64
CA ALA A 44 41.60 -33.92 -12.29
C ALA A 44 40.28 -34.44 -11.70
N PRO A 45 39.36 -33.58 -11.32
CA PRO A 45 38.00 -34.01 -11.01
C PRO A 45 37.13 -33.92 -12.25
N GLN A 46 36.40 -34.98 -12.43
CA GLN A 46 35.30 -35.11 -13.37
C GLN A 46 34.28 -33.96 -13.17
N ASN A 47 33.73 -33.53 -14.29
CA ASN A 47 32.64 -32.59 -14.42
C ASN A 47 31.39 -33.12 -13.68
N GLU A 48 31.18 -32.76 -12.41
CA GLU A 48 29.86 -32.77 -11.83
C GLU A 48 29.22 -31.42 -12.13
N SER A 49 28.26 -31.44 -13.03
CA SER A 49 27.33 -30.34 -13.27
C SER A 49 26.58 -30.02 -11.97
N GLY A 50 27.12 -29.11 -11.20
CA GLY A 50 26.41 -28.50 -10.07
C GLY A 50 25.16 -27.79 -10.60
N GLN A 51 24.04 -28.47 -10.62
CA GLN A 51 22.74 -27.80 -10.67
C GLN A 51 22.67 -26.90 -9.44
N SER A 52 22.87 -25.60 -9.66
CA SER A 52 22.44 -24.60 -8.70
C SER A 52 20.93 -24.75 -8.57
N ASN A 53 20.50 -25.37 -7.47
CA ASN A 53 19.11 -25.43 -7.07
C ASN A 53 18.65 -23.99 -6.76
N ASN A 54 18.39 -23.23 -7.80
CA ASN A 54 17.66 -21.98 -7.72
C ASN A 54 16.19 -22.35 -7.50
N GLN A 55 15.88 -22.90 -6.31
CA GLN A 55 14.50 -23.11 -5.89
C GLN A 55 13.92 -21.70 -5.68
N GLN A 56 13.37 -21.16 -6.77
CA GLN A 56 12.40 -20.09 -6.69
C GLN A 56 11.32 -20.58 -5.72
N PRO A 57 10.99 -19.82 -4.65
CA PRO A 57 9.97 -20.24 -3.69
C PRO A 57 8.73 -20.68 -4.47
N ALA A 58 8.23 -21.89 -4.21
CA ALA A 58 7.05 -22.41 -4.86
C ALA A 58 5.94 -21.37 -4.78
N ALA A 59 5.33 -21.04 -5.93
CA ALA A 59 4.22 -20.09 -5.99
C ALA A 59 3.19 -20.50 -4.94
N ARG A 60 2.87 -19.58 -4.01
CA ARG A 60 1.96 -19.87 -2.90
C ARG A 60 0.59 -20.22 -3.45
N ASP A 61 0.04 -21.32 -2.94
CA ASP A 61 -1.33 -21.71 -3.27
C ASP A 61 -2.33 -20.85 -2.51
N TRP A 62 -2.99 -19.93 -3.21
CA TRP A 62 -4.06 -19.09 -2.69
C TRP A 62 -5.46 -19.65 -2.95
N LYS A 63 -5.56 -20.83 -3.57
CA LYS A 63 -6.83 -21.51 -3.87
C LYS A 63 -7.75 -21.67 -2.65
N PRO A 64 -7.26 -22.07 -1.46
CA PRO A 64 -8.12 -22.17 -0.28
C PRO A 64 -8.71 -20.81 0.16
N VAL A 65 -7.94 -19.72 0.00
CA VAL A 65 -8.40 -18.34 0.27
C VAL A 65 -9.46 -17.92 -0.75
N GLU A 66 -9.24 -18.21 -2.06
CA GLU A 66 -10.23 -17.94 -3.11
C GLU A 66 -11.56 -18.64 -2.84
N GLN A 67 -11.49 -19.92 -2.47
CA GLN A 67 -12.69 -20.72 -2.16
C GLN A 67 -13.42 -20.17 -0.92
N ALA A 68 -12.68 -19.82 0.12
CA ALA A 68 -13.27 -19.29 1.35
C ALA A 68 -13.88 -17.90 1.17
N LEU A 69 -13.24 -17.03 0.37
CA LEU A 69 -13.74 -15.69 0.07
C LEU A 69 -14.83 -15.71 -1.03
N GLY A 70 -14.89 -16.77 -1.84
CA GLY A 70 -15.84 -16.86 -2.94
C GLY A 70 -15.44 -16.08 -4.20
N LYS A 71 -14.18 -15.61 -4.27
CA LYS A 71 -13.67 -14.83 -5.40
C LYS A 71 -12.16 -15.00 -5.58
N ALA A 72 -11.75 -15.16 -6.84
CA ALA A 72 -10.33 -15.20 -7.20
C ALA A 72 -9.70 -13.79 -7.18
N GLY A 73 -8.43 -13.76 -6.86
CA GLY A 73 -7.59 -12.56 -6.86
C GLY A 73 -6.36 -12.71 -7.77
N SER A 74 -5.36 -11.90 -7.53
CA SER A 74 -4.07 -11.96 -8.22
C SER A 74 -2.92 -11.58 -7.30
N VAL A 75 -1.74 -12.15 -7.57
CA VAL A 75 -0.51 -11.78 -6.87
C VAL A 75 -0.04 -10.41 -7.35
N GLN A 76 0.25 -9.53 -6.41
CA GLN A 76 0.75 -8.18 -6.61
C GLN A 76 2.20 -8.07 -6.12
N PRO A 77 2.95 -7.01 -6.50
CA PRO A 77 4.28 -6.76 -5.97
C PRO A 77 4.30 -6.76 -4.43
N GLY A 78 5.39 -7.25 -3.84
CA GLY A 78 5.54 -7.40 -2.39
C GLY A 78 4.93 -8.70 -1.84
N ASP A 79 4.67 -9.68 -2.71
CA ASP A 79 4.13 -11.00 -2.38
C ASP A 79 2.74 -10.91 -1.72
N VAL A 80 1.93 -10.00 -2.23
CA VAL A 80 0.57 -9.71 -1.77
C VAL A 80 -0.44 -10.39 -2.69
N TYR A 81 -1.33 -11.19 -2.14
CA TYR A 81 -2.50 -11.68 -2.86
C TYR A 81 -3.68 -10.73 -2.67
N LYS A 82 -4.13 -10.09 -3.74
CA LYS A 82 -5.20 -9.06 -3.69
C LYS A 82 -6.43 -9.50 -4.46
N VAL A 83 -7.58 -9.39 -3.81
CA VAL A 83 -8.90 -9.67 -4.39
C VAL A 83 -9.66 -8.35 -4.51
N SER A 84 -10.17 -8.05 -5.71
CA SER A 84 -10.99 -6.86 -5.98
C SER A 84 -12.47 -7.23 -5.99
N LEU A 85 -13.28 -6.44 -5.30
CA LEU A 85 -14.73 -6.64 -5.10
C LEU A 85 -15.48 -5.34 -5.43
N PRO A 86 -15.45 -4.87 -6.71
CA PRO A 86 -16.08 -3.60 -7.08
C PRO A 86 -17.60 -3.68 -6.91
N ARG A 87 -18.17 -2.62 -6.33
CA ARG A 87 -19.63 -2.45 -6.14
C ARG A 87 -20.30 -2.00 -7.45
N SER A 88 -20.31 -2.91 -8.41
CA SER A 88 -20.97 -2.68 -9.72
C SER A 88 -22.52 -2.67 -9.65
N ASP A 89 -23.05 -3.05 -8.50
CA ASP A 89 -24.47 -2.97 -8.17
C ASP A 89 -24.93 -1.54 -7.82
N LEU A 90 -24.00 -0.65 -7.43
CA LEU A 90 -24.31 0.71 -7.02
C LEU A 90 -24.33 1.67 -8.22
N LYS A 91 -25.27 2.61 -8.15
CA LYS A 91 -25.36 3.75 -9.05
C LYS A 91 -25.18 5.02 -8.23
N VAL A 92 -23.92 5.48 -8.15
CA VAL A 92 -23.55 6.66 -7.36
C VAL A 92 -23.28 7.82 -8.30
N THR A 93 -23.75 9.01 -7.92
CA THR A 93 -23.47 10.26 -8.65
C THR A 93 -22.81 11.28 -7.72
N VAL A 94 -21.95 12.11 -8.28
CA VAL A 94 -21.41 13.32 -7.65
C VAL A 94 -21.68 14.49 -8.61
N GLY A 95 -22.66 15.32 -8.26
CA GLY A 95 -23.22 16.27 -9.22
C GLY A 95 -23.78 15.54 -10.45
N ASP A 96 -23.36 15.95 -11.64
CA ASP A 96 -23.76 15.36 -12.92
C ASP A 96 -22.92 14.13 -13.33
N VAL A 97 -21.92 13.74 -12.53
CA VAL A 97 -21.02 12.64 -12.84
C VAL A 97 -21.51 11.35 -12.24
N GLN A 98 -21.85 10.37 -13.08
CA GLN A 98 -22.06 8.99 -12.63
C GLN A 98 -20.69 8.33 -12.37
N VAL A 99 -20.43 7.98 -11.11
CA VAL A 99 -19.19 7.36 -10.65
C VAL A 99 -19.11 5.90 -11.13
N LYS A 100 -18.07 5.57 -11.90
CA LYS A 100 -17.79 4.18 -12.25
C LYS A 100 -17.28 3.42 -11.04
N ALA A 101 -17.61 2.13 -10.97
CA ALA A 101 -17.20 1.28 -9.84
C ALA A 101 -15.68 1.33 -9.59
N LEU A 102 -14.86 1.38 -10.64
CA LEU A 102 -13.40 1.42 -10.53
C LEU A 102 -12.81 2.84 -10.38
N LEU A 103 -13.64 3.89 -10.36
CA LEU A 103 -13.20 5.23 -9.97
C LEU A 103 -13.08 5.33 -8.44
N ALA A 104 -14.14 4.98 -7.72
CA ALA A 104 -14.23 5.15 -6.27
C ALA A 104 -14.92 3.98 -5.52
N LEU A 105 -15.66 3.08 -6.18
CA LEU A 105 -16.49 2.07 -5.52
C LEU A 105 -15.84 0.69 -5.52
N GLY A 106 -14.51 0.64 -5.43
CA GLY A 106 -13.72 -0.59 -5.55
C GLY A 106 -13.34 -1.18 -4.20
N SER A 107 -14.21 -1.98 -3.56
CA SER A 107 -13.78 -2.78 -2.40
C SER A 107 -12.62 -3.70 -2.78
N TRP A 108 -11.71 -3.93 -1.84
CA TRP A 108 -10.62 -4.87 -2.00
C TRP A 108 -10.19 -5.49 -0.67
N VAL A 109 -9.61 -6.69 -0.75
CA VAL A 109 -8.97 -7.36 0.38
C VAL A 109 -7.61 -7.87 -0.08
N ALA A 110 -6.57 -7.66 0.74
CA ALA A 110 -5.20 -8.06 0.45
C ALA A 110 -4.64 -8.93 1.56
N PHE A 111 -3.92 -9.99 1.17
CA PHE A 111 -3.34 -10.99 2.07
C PHE A 111 -1.83 -11.02 1.86
N LYS A 112 -1.06 -10.92 2.95
CA LYS A 112 0.39 -11.05 2.95
C LYS A 112 0.83 -12.03 4.04
N LYS A 113 1.58 -13.06 3.67
CA LYS A 113 2.12 -14.02 4.65
C LYS A 113 3.12 -13.37 5.59
N ALA A 114 3.00 -13.71 6.87
CA ALA A 114 3.81 -13.24 7.99
C ALA A 114 4.14 -14.42 8.90
N GLY A 115 5.19 -15.18 8.55
CA GLY A 115 5.49 -16.42 9.24
C GLY A 115 4.32 -17.42 9.17
N ASN A 116 3.82 -17.85 10.32
CA ASN A 116 2.69 -18.79 10.41
C ASN A 116 1.31 -18.12 10.28
N MET A 117 1.27 -16.79 10.29
CA MET A 117 0.03 -16.02 10.14
C MET A 117 -0.01 -15.30 8.77
N THR A 118 -1.10 -14.62 8.55
CA THR A 118 -1.29 -13.77 7.38
C THR A 118 -1.81 -12.42 7.85
N MET A 119 -1.13 -11.36 7.45
CA MET A 119 -1.65 -10.01 7.55
C MET A 119 -2.70 -9.81 6.47
N VAL A 120 -3.87 -9.36 6.88
CA VAL A 120 -4.98 -9.04 5.99
C VAL A 120 -5.35 -7.59 6.19
N MET A 121 -5.45 -6.86 5.10
CA MET A 121 -5.93 -5.48 5.06
C MET A 121 -6.97 -5.36 3.95
N GLY A 122 -7.89 -4.43 4.09
CA GLY A 122 -8.90 -4.19 3.07
C GLY A 122 -9.60 -2.86 3.24
N ASP A 123 -10.34 -2.50 2.19
CA ASP A 123 -11.23 -1.36 2.15
C ASP A 123 -12.57 -1.83 1.55
N LEU A 124 -13.62 -1.75 2.34
CA LEU A 124 -14.95 -2.24 2.00
C LEU A 124 -15.88 -1.07 1.72
N VAL A 125 -16.45 -1.07 0.53
CA VAL A 125 -17.41 -0.06 0.08
C VAL A 125 -18.83 -0.50 0.46
N LEU A 126 -19.50 0.29 1.27
CA LEU A 126 -20.79 -0.03 1.89
C LEU A 126 -21.77 1.14 1.72
N THR A 127 -23.04 0.85 1.62
CA THR A 127 -24.08 1.86 1.86
C THR A 127 -24.25 2.07 3.37
N GLU A 128 -24.84 3.19 3.79
CA GLU A 128 -25.00 3.51 5.22
C GLU A 128 -25.76 2.42 5.99
N ASP A 129 -26.75 1.81 5.39
CA ASP A 129 -27.58 0.75 5.97
C ASP A 129 -26.86 -0.61 6.06
N GLU A 130 -25.80 -0.84 5.27
CA GLU A 130 -24.99 -2.06 5.33
C GLU A 130 -23.93 -2.01 6.44
N VAL A 131 -23.50 -0.82 6.88
CA VAL A 131 -22.34 -0.62 7.78
C VAL A 131 -22.43 -1.44 9.05
N THR A 132 -23.52 -1.29 9.82
CA THR A 132 -23.60 -1.92 11.15
C THR A 132 -23.63 -3.44 11.07
N ALA A 133 -24.35 -4.01 10.10
CA ALA A 133 -24.45 -5.46 9.94
C ALA A 133 -23.10 -6.07 9.54
N VAL A 134 -22.43 -5.47 8.55
CA VAL A 134 -21.10 -5.91 8.08
C VAL A 134 -20.05 -5.78 9.18
N LEU A 135 -19.99 -4.63 9.87
CA LEU A 135 -19.07 -4.36 10.97
C LEU A 135 -19.21 -5.42 12.08
N THR A 136 -20.43 -5.65 12.55
CA THR A 136 -20.70 -6.64 13.61
C THR A 136 -20.22 -8.03 13.19
N LYS A 137 -20.52 -8.44 11.95
CA LYS A 137 -20.15 -9.76 11.45
C LYS A 137 -18.65 -9.94 11.29
N LEU A 138 -17.93 -8.90 10.88
CA LEU A 138 -16.47 -8.89 10.82
C LEU A 138 -15.85 -9.07 12.22
N GLN A 139 -16.35 -8.35 13.22
CA GLN A 139 -15.88 -8.47 14.61
C GLN A 139 -16.11 -9.88 15.19
N GLU A 140 -17.27 -10.48 14.95
CA GLU A 140 -17.55 -11.87 15.31
C GLU A 140 -16.53 -12.85 14.68
N GLY A 141 -16.06 -12.54 13.48
CA GLY A 141 -15.06 -13.30 12.72
C GLY A 141 -13.61 -13.02 13.14
N GLY A 142 -13.37 -12.07 14.05
CA GLY A 142 -12.03 -11.66 14.50
C GLY A 142 -11.31 -10.74 13.51
N VAL A 143 -12.08 -9.96 12.73
CA VAL A 143 -11.56 -8.92 11.83
C VAL A 143 -11.77 -7.57 12.47
N GLU A 144 -10.70 -6.80 12.65
CA GLU A 144 -10.72 -5.47 13.24
C GLU A 144 -11.10 -4.41 12.20
N GLN A 145 -11.80 -3.38 12.64
CA GLN A 145 -12.06 -2.17 11.85
C GLN A 145 -11.07 -1.09 12.28
N THR A 146 -10.38 -0.51 11.31
CA THR A 146 -9.34 0.48 11.56
C THR A 146 -9.75 1.89 11.13
N ALA A 147 -10.74 2.01 10.24
CA ALA A 147 -11.36 3.28 9.87
C ALA A 147 -12.78 3.07 9.29
N LEU A 148 -13.61 4.10 9.40
CA LEU A 148 -14.91 4.19 8.75
C LEU A 148 -15.12 5.65 8.34
N HIS A 149 -15.22 5.94 7.05
CA HIS A 149 -15.24 7.30 6.51
C HIS A 149 -15.89 7.36 5.12
N ASN A 150 -16.06 8.58 4.57
CA ASN A 150 -16.42 8.84 3.18
C ASN A 150 -15.18 9.09 2.31
N HIS A 151 -15.28 8.90 1.00
CA HIS A 151 -14.23 9.31 0.05
C HIS A 151 -14.56 10.64 -0.65
N VAL A 152 -15.81 10.83 -1.04
CA VAL A 152 -16.26 12.01 -1.79
C VAL A 152 -17.35 12.75 -1.02
N LEU A 153 -17.47 14.05 -1.28
CA LEU A 153 -18.59 14.84 -0.79
C LEU A 153 -19.70 14.91 -1.85
N HIS A 154 -20.91 15.23 -1.41
CA HIS A 154 -22.07 15.44 -2.29
C HIS A 154 -22.44 14.25 -3.16
N GLU A 155 -22.04 13.05 -2.78
CA GLU A 155 -22.42 11.83 -3.47
C GLU A 155 -23.84 11.37 -3.10
N SER A 156 -24.51 10.74 -4.05
CA SER A 156 -25.85 10.16 -3.85
C SER A 156 -25.96 8.81 -4.55
N PRO A 157 -26.37 7.72 -3.84
CA PRO A 157 -26.50 7.63 -2.39
C PRO A 157 -25.15 7.83 -1.67
N ARG A 158 -25.19 8.12 -0.36
CA ARG A 158 -23.99 8.24 0.45
C ARG A 158 -23.32 6.88 0.60
N ILE A 159 -22.00 6.85 0.43
CA ILE A 159 -21.18 5.64 0.51
C ILE A 159 -20.20 5.78 1.67
N MET A 160 -20.02 4.69 2.40
CA MET A 160 -19.05 4.55 3.48
C MET A 160 -17.96 3.57 3.08
N TYR A 161 -16.76 3.83 3.54
CA TYR A 161 -15.56 3.02 3.30
C TYR A 161 -15.06 2.52 4.64
N MET A 162 -14.96 1.21 4.78
CA MET A 162 -14.55 0.57 6.03
C MET A 162 -13.21 -0.12 5.83
N HIS A 163 -12.16 0.40 6.47
CA HIS A 163 -10.87 -0.27 6.51
C HIS A 163 -10.87 -1.37 7.55
N ILE A 164 -10.27 -2.49 7.17
CA ILE A 164 -10.18 -3.70 7.99
C ILE A 164 -8.75 -4.17 8.12
N HIS A 165 -8.45 -4.78 9.27
CA HIS A 165 -7.18 -5.42 9.56
C HIS A 165 -7.40 -6.75 10.28
N ALA A 166 -6.56 -7.75 10.00
CA ALA A 166 -6.48 -8.98 10.77
C ALA A 166 -5.08 -9.60 10.68
N MET A 167 -4.70 -10.32 11.74
CA MET A 167 -3.48 -11.10 11.80
C MET A 167 -3.82 -12.52 12.27
N ALA A 168 -4.12 -13.44 11.33
CA ALA A 168 -4.56 -14.79 11.66
C ALA A 168 -4.35 -15.77 10.49
N ASP A 169 -5.01 -16.93 10.55
CA ASP A 169 -5.10 -17.86 9.42
C ASP A 169 -5.87 -17.25 8.26
N ALA A 170 -5.28 -17.30 7.06
CA ALA A 170 -5.80 -16.64 5.87
C ALA A 170 -7.20 -17.14 5.46
N VAL A 171 -7.44 -18.45 5.55
CA VAL A 171 -8.70 -19.07 5.13
C VAL A 171 -9.80 -18.71 6.11
N LYS A 172 -9.50 -18.71 7.42
CA LYS A 172 -10.45 -18.30 8.46
C LYS A 172 -10.89 -16.85 8.25
N ILE A 173 -9.93 -15.93 8.00
CA ILE A 173 -10.25 -14.52 7.78
C ILE A 173 -11.00 -14.32 6.46
N ALA A 174 -10.58 -15.00 5.37
CA ALA A 174 -11.30 -14.94 4.09
C ALA A 174 -12.76 -15.35 4.24
N LYS A 175 -13.03 -16.43 5.00
CA LYS A 175 -14.41 -16.85 5.30
C LYS A 175 -15.17 -15.81 6.12
N ALA A 176 -14.56 -15.23 7.15
CA ALA A 176 -15.19 -14.20 7.97
C ALA A 176 -15.59 -12.96 7.13
N ILE A 177 -14.71 -12.54 6.22
CA ILE A 177 -14.98 -11.44 5.30
C ILE A 177 -16.09 -11.81 4.30
N HIS A 178 -16.08 -13.04 3.76
CA HIS A 178 -17.15 -13.52 2.90
C HIS A 178 -18.50 -13.45 3.64
N ASP A 179 -18.59 -14.06 4.83
CA ASP A 179 -19.82 -14.12 5.62
C ASP A 179 -20.33 -12.70 5.95
N ALA A 180 -19.45 -11.76 6.22
CA ALA A 180 -19.81 -10.36 6.47
C ALA A 180 -20.35 -9.68 5.20
N LEU A 181 -19.66 -9.84 4.07
CA LEU A 181 -20.06 -9.22 2.81
C LEU A 181 -21.34 -9.82 2.20
N THR A 182 -21.76 -11.02 2.61
CA THR A 182 -23.10 -11.55 2.25
C THR A 182 -24.25 -10.77 2.89
N LEU A 183 -23.97 -9.96 3.93
CA LEU A 183 -24.94 -9.04 4.53
C LEU A 183 -25.04 -7.71 3.79
N SER A 184 -24.21 -7.50 2.78
CA SER A 184 -24.27 -6.40 1.83
C SER A 184 -24.67 -6.92 0.45
N LYS A 185 -24.86 -6.00 -0.50
CA LYS A 185 -25.11 -6.36 -1.91
C LYS A 185 -23.82 -6.47 -2.73
N THR A 186 -22.67 -6.62 -2.09
CA THR A 186 -21.36 -6.71 -2.76
C THR A 186 -21.33 -7.88 -3.74
N PRO A 187 -21.04 -7.65 -5.04
CA PRO A 187 -21.02 -8.73 -6.02
C PRO A 187 -19.75 -9.59 -5.89
N PHE A 188 -19.89 -10.90 -5.75
CA PHE A 188 -18.79 -11.86 -5.81
C PHE A 188 -18.47 -12.33 -7.24
N ALA A 189 -19.42 -12.20 -8.16
CA ALA A 189 -19.18 -12.52 -9.57
C ALA A 189 -18.07 -11.65 -10.16
N ALA A 190 -17.31 -12.21 -11.11
CA ALA A 190 -16.37 -11.42 -11.87
C ALA A 190 -17.12 -10.34 -12.66
N PRO A 191 -16.67 -9.07 -12.68
CA PRO A 191 -17.23 -8.10 -13.60
C PRO A 191 -17.06 -8.60 -15.02
N ALA A 192 -18.02 -8.33 -15.90
CA ALA A 192 -17.88 -8.63 -17.32
C ALA A 192 -16.58 -8.01 -17.83
N ALA A 193 -15.78 -8.80 -18.59
CA ALA A 193 -14.52 -8.35 -19.13
C ALA A 193 -14.74 -7.12 -20.02
N GLY A 194 -14.40 -5.95 -19.51
CA GLY A 194 -14.37 -4.71 -20.29
C GLY A 194 -13.16 -4.74 -21.22
N ASN A 195 -13.33 -4.29 -22.47
CA ASN A 195 -12.23 -4.15 -23.42
C ASN A 195 -11.17 -3.18 -22.85
N GLN A 196 -9.97 -3.70 -22.59
CA GLN A 196 -8.83 -2.91 -22.07
C GLN A 196 -8.27 -1.90 -23.10
N THR A 197 -8.73 -1.95 -24.36
CA THR A 197 -8.27 -1.09 -25.48
C THR A 197 -9.23 0.05 -25.79
N GLN A 198 -10.17 0.36 -24.92
CA GLN A 198 -11.11 1.45 -25.13
C GLN A 198 -10.39 2.79 -25.17
N ASP A 199 -10.56 3.54 -26.25
CA ASP A 199 -10.18 4.96 -26.30
C ASP A 199 -10.94 5.69 -25.18
N LEU A 200 -10.19 6.28 -24.27
CA LEU A 200 -10.75 7.00 -23.13
C LEU A 200 -11.23 8.41 -23.46
N GLY A 201 -10.87 8.94 -24.65
CA GLY A 201 -11.18 10.33 -25.05
C GLY A 201 -10.45 11.39 -24.22
N ILE A 202 -9.37 10.99 -23.53
CA ILE A 202 -8.40 11.87 -22.83
C ILE A 202 -6.98 11.49 -23.26
N ASP A 203 -6.06 12.44 -23.29
CA ASP A 203 -4.67 12.21 -23.71
C ASP A 203 -3.85 11.51 -22.61
N THR A 204 -3.90 10.18 -22.60
CA THR A 204 -3.19 9.35 -21.60
C THR A 204 -1.67 9.51 -21.70
N LYS A 205 -1.11 9.80 -22.89
CA LYS A 205 0.34 10.00 -23.04
C LYS A 205 0.80 11.30 -22.38
N GLN A 206 0.03 12.38 -22.52
CA GLN A 206 0.32 13.62 -21.81
C GLN A 206 0.07 13.48 -20.31
N LEU A 207 -0.94 12.70 -19.88
CA LEU A 207 -1.13 12.37 -18.48
C LEU A 207 0.11 11.66 -17.90
N ASP A 208 0.66 10.66 -18.61
CA ASP A 208 1.89 9.95 -18.19
C ASP A 208 3.09 10.90 -18.05
N GLN A 209 3.27 11.79 -19.02
CA GLN A 209 4.34 12.79 -19.00
C GLN A 209 4.23 13.73 -17.79
N ILE A 210 3.03 14.24 -17.51
CA ILE A 210 2.77 15.13 -16.37
C ILE A 210 2.96 14.37 -15.04
N MET A 211 2.45 13.15 -14.96
CA MET A 211 2.54 12.34 -13.75
C MET A 211 3.95 11.77 -13.52
N GLY A 212 4.78 11.70 -14.56
CA GLY A 212 6.14 11.16 -14.50
C GLY A 212 6.21 9.64 -14.48
N GLN A 213 5.10 8.96 -14.76
CA GLN A 213 5.01 7.50 -14.86
C GLN A 213 3.80 7.08 -15.70
N SER A 214 3.81 5.85 -16.20
CA SER A 214 2.67 5.33 -16.97
C SER A 214 1.54 4.88 -16.06
N GLY A 215 0.31 5.30 -16.42
CA GLY A 215 -0.91 4.80 -15.82
C GLY A 215 -1.38 3.50 -16.45
N LYS A 216 -2.52 2.98 -15.97
CA LYS A 216 -3.16 1.77 -16.49
C LYS A 216 -4.65 2.01 -16.71
N VAL A 217 -5.18 1.49 -17.82
CA VAL A 217 -6.63 1.48 -18.06
C VAL A 217 -7.25 0.33 -17.29
N ASN A 218 -8.28 0.64 -16.51
CA ASN A 218 -9.04 -0.35 -15.75
C ASN A 218 -10.53 0.04 -15.76
N GLY A 219 -11.38 -0.74 -16.45
CA GLY A 219 -12.83 -0.51 -16.50
C GLY A 219 -13.24 0.90 -16.97
N GLY A 220 -12.48 1.49 -17.90
CA GLY A 220 -12.74 2.84 -18.43
C GLY A 220 -12.33 3.97 -17.47
N VAL A 221 -11.44 3.68 -16.53
CA VAL A 221 -10.75 4.64 -15.64
C VAL A 221 -9.25 4.52 -15.89
N TYR A 222 -8.54 5.65 -15.97
CA TYR A 222 -7.08 5.69 -16.07
C TYR A 222 -6.50 5.89 -14.67
N GLN A 223 -5.66 4.97 -14.23
CA GLN A 223 -5.24 4.84 -12.83
C GLN A 223 -3.72 4.93 -12.70
N PHE A 224 -3.26 5.70 -11.73
CA PHE A 224 -1.87 5.75 -11.29
C PHE A 224 -1.75 5.25 -9.85
N SER A 225 -0.65 4.54 -9.58
CA SER A 225 -0.24 4.14 -8.24
C SER A 225 1.18 4.64 -8.01
N VAL A 226 1.34 5.60 -7.11
CA VAL A 226 2.63 6.25 -6.83
C VAL A 226 3.08 5.83 -5.43
N PRO A 227 4.11 4.95 -5.30
CA PRO A 227 4.59 4.53 -4.00
C PRO A 227 5.23 5.67 -3.22
N ARG A 228 5.24 5.58 -1.90
CA ARG A 228 6.11 6.40 -1.05
C ARG A 228 7.55 5.88 -1.11
N ALA A 229 8.52 6.76 -0.83
CA ALA A 229 9.92 6.37 -0.74
C ALA A 229 10.25 5.67 0.59
N GLU A 230 9.47 5.94 1.63
CA GLU A 230 9.65 5.30 2.93
C GLU A 230 9.04 3.89 2.96
N LYS A 231 9.66 3.03 3.75
CA LYS A 231 9.03 1.77 4.16
C LYS A 231 7.96 2.06 5.20
N ILE A 232 6.79 1.51 4.97
CA ILE A 232 5.67 1.57 5.92
C ILE A 232 5.63 0.26 6.69
N MET A 233 5.58 0.37 8.01
CA MET A 233 5.51 -0.76 8.93
C MET A 233 4.18 -0.75 9.66
N GLU A 234 3.61 -1.91 9.94
CA GLU A 234 2.46 -2.11 10.84
C GLU A 234 2.81 -3.26 11.78
N ASN A 235 2.91 -2.99 13.10
CA ASN A 235 3.31 -3.98 14.10
C ASN A 235 4.59 -4.75 13.70
N ASP A 236 5.66 -4.03 13.35
CA ASP A 236 6.98 -4.54 12.92
C ASP A 236 6.98 -5.30 11.59
N MET A 237 5.88 -5.29 10.85
CA MET A 237 5.79 -5.89 9.50
C MET A 237 5.73 -4.83 8.42
N GLU A 238 6.45 -5.06 7.33
CA GLU A 238 6.41 -4.18 6.17
C GLU A 238 5.07 -4.31 5.43
N VAL A 239 4.39 -3.17 5.28
CA VAL A 239 3.19 -3.02 4.45
C VAL A 239 3.60 -2.56 3.06
N PRO A 240 3.55 -3.43 2.03
CA PRO A 240 3.93 -3.04 0.68
C PRO A 240 2.91 -2.09 0.05
N PRO A 241 3.31 -1.29 -0.96
CA PRO A 241 2.42 -0.34 -1.65
C PRO A 241 1.10 -0.94 -2.15
N SER A 242 1.12 -2.20 -2.59
CA SER A 242 -0.06 -2.94 -3.06
C SER A 242 -1.14 -3.20 -1.99
N MET A 243 -0.80 -3.00 -0.70
CA MET A 243 -1.73 -3.10 0.44
C MET A 243 -2.34 -1.75 0.85
N GLY A 244 -2.42 -0.78 -0.07
CA GLY A 244 -3.13 0.48 0.16
C GLY A 244 -2.29 1.61 0.74
N VAL A 245 -0.95 1.51 0.72
CA VAL A 245 -0.04 2.57 1.19
C VAL A 245 0.72 3.26 0.06
N ALA A 246 0.20 3.23 -1.16
CA ALA A 246 0.62 4.07 -2.27
C ALA A 246 -0.43 5.14 -2.55
N HIS A 247 -0.01 6.32 -3.05
CA HIS A 247 -0.96 7.28 -3.59
C HIS A 247 -1.73 6.65 -4.74
N ALA A 248 -3.06 6.69 -4.71
CA ALA A 248 -3.94 6.22 -5.77
C ALA A 248 -4.57 7.43 -6.45
N ILE A 249 -4.38 7.57 -7.76
CA ILE A 249 -4.91 8.68 -8.53
C ILE A 249 -5.69 8.13 -9.72
N ASN A 250 -6.97 8.42 -9.78
CA ASN A 250 -7.86 7.84 -10.77
C ASN A 250 -8.51 8.94 -11.62
N PHE A 251 -8.53 8.75 -12.95
CA PHE A 251 -9.16 9.63 -13.92
C PHE A 251 -10.28 8.88 -14.63
N GLN A 252 -11.51 9.31 -14.45
CA GLN A 252 -12.66 8.82 -15.20
C GLN A 252 -13.02 9.86 -16.25
N PRO A 253 -12.93 9.56 -17.58
CA PRO A 253 -13.36 10.49 -18.60
C PRO A 253 -14.85 10.87 -18.47
N THR A 254 -15.13 12.17 -18.61
CA THR A 254 -16.50 12.73 -18.59
C THR A 254 -16.89 13.38 -19.93
N GLY A 255 -16.03 13.24 -20.95
CA GLY A 255 -16.25 13.75 -22.29
C GLY A 255 -15.52 15.07 -22.57
N GLY A 256 -15.24 15.35 -23.86
CA GLY A 256 -14.62 16.60 -24.28
C GLY A 256 -13.23 16.88 -23.70
N GLY A 257 -12.41 15.85 -23.45
CA GLY A 257 -11.09 15.99 -22.83
C GLY A 257 -11.12 16.20 -21.31
N LYS A 258 -12.31 16.21 -20.70
CA LYS A 258 -12.49 16.32 -19.24
C LYS A 258 -12.44 14.97 -18.56
N ALA A 259 -12.11 14.99 -17.27
CA ALA A 259 -12.18 13.82 -16.40
C ALA A 259 -12.69 14.21 -15.01
N ALA A 260 -13.45 13.31 -14.39
CA ALA A 260 -13.61 13.30 -12.95
C ALA A 260 -12.42 12.58 -12.32
N ILE A 261 -11.85 13.17 -11.26
CA ILE A 261 -10.73 12.59 -10.52
C ILE A 261 -11.08 12.38 -9.06
N THR A 262 -10.63 11.26 -8.52
CA THR A 262 -10.56 11.00 -7.08
C THR A 262 -9.46 9.99 -6.80
N GLY A 263 -9.12 9.82 -5.54
CA GLY A 263 -8.10 8.89 -5.11
C GLY A 263 -7.68 9.16 -3.68
N ASP A 264 -6.43 8.79 -3.39
CA ASP A 264 -5.91 8.82 -2.04
C ASP A 264 -4.46 9.29 -2.03
N PHE A 265 -4.20 10.39 -1.32
CA PHE A 265 -2.83 10.76 -0.97
C PHE A 265 -2.46 10.10 0.35
N VAL A 266 -1.32 9.42 0.39
CA VAL A 266 -0.75 8.80 1.59
C VAL A 266 0.35 9.72 2.13
N LEU A 267 0.14 10.33 3.29
CA LEU A 267 0.91 11.48 3.77
C LEU A 267 1.48 11.23 5.17
N ILE A 268 2.66 11.78 5.44
CA ILE A 268 3.10 12.03 6.82
C ILE A 268 2.61 13.42 7.27
N SER A 269 2.63 13.68 8.57
CA SER A 269 2.03 14.91 9.16
C SER A 269 2.54 16.22 8.56
N SER A 270 3.83 16.30 8.20
CA SER A 270 4.43 17.50 7.61
C SER A 270 3.97 17.78 6.17
N GLU A 271 3.45 16.78 5.46
CA GLU A 271 2.99 16.89 4.06
C GLU A 271 1.53 17.31 3.95
N VAL A 272 0.71 17.07 4.99
CA VAL A 272 -0.75 17.28 4.96
C VAL A 272 -1.12 18.66 4.47
N ASN A 273 -0.70 19.72 5.16
CA ASN A 273 -1.07 21.09 4.80
C ASN A 273 -0.44 21.60 3.48
N PRO A 274 0.82 21.26 3.15
CA PRO A 274 1.38 21.54 1.81
C PRO A 274 0.57 20.91 0.68
N VAL A 275 0.11 19.66 0.82
CA VAL A 275 -0.71 18.99 -0.19
C VAL A 275 -2.10 19.61 -0.30
N ILE A 276 -2.76 19.92 0.84
CA ILE A 276 -4.06 20.62 0.82
C ILE A 276 -3.96 21.92 0.03
N ARG A 277 -2.93 22.75 0.27
CA ARG A 277 -2.75 24.01 -0.45
C ARG A 277 -2.56 23.77 -1.95
N ALA A 278 -1.68 22.83 -2.32
CA ALA A 278 -1.41 22.53 -3.72
C ALA A 278 -2.66 22.05 -4.47
N LEU A 279 -3.50 21.22 -3.86
CA LEU A 279 -4.77 20.78 -4.45
C LEU A 279 -5.73 21.95 -4.64
N ARG A 280 -5.95 22.76 -3.59
CA ARG A 280 -6.88 23.87 -3.63
C ARG A 280 -6.46 25.00 -4.59
N ASP A 281 -5.16 25.31 -4.65
CA ASP A 281 -4.61 26.30 -5.60
C ASP A 281 -4.83 25.90 -7.06
N ASN A 282 -5.06 24.60 -7.32
CA ASN A 282 -5.36 24.04 -8.63
C ASN A 282 -6.86 23.69 -8.84
N GLY A 283 -7.74 24.13 -7.93
CA GLY A 283 -9.17 23.93 -8.04
C GLY A 283 -9.65 22.50 -7.76
N ILE A 284 -8.84 21.71 -7.06
CA ILE A 284 -9.17 20.33 -6.64
C ILE A 284 -9.68 20.39 -5.20
N GLU A 285 -10.86 19.84 -4.97
CA GLU A 285 -11.48 19.78 -3.65
C GLU A 285 -10.83 18.70 -2.78
N VAL A 286 -10.55 18.99 -1.51
CA VAL A 286 -10.18 18.00 -0.51
C VAL A 286 -11.46 17.51 0.16
N THR A 287 -11.73 16.22 0.12
CA THR A 287 -13.02 15.65 0.54
C THR A 287 -12.96 14.88 1.85
N ALA A 288 -11.80 14.37 2.25
CA ALA A 288 -11.58 13.74 3.54
C ALA A 288 -10.11 13.77 3.95
N LEU A 289 -9.85 13.73 5.25
CA LEU A 289 -8.53 13.57 5.87
C LEU A 289 -8.68 12.70 7.11
N HIS A 290 -8.03 11.52 7.10
CA HIS A 290 -8.22 10.48 8.14
C HIS A 290 -7.02 9.54 8.21
N SER A 291 -7.08 8.48 9.03
CA SER A 291 -6.13 7.37 9.08
C SER A 291 -6.80 6.09 8.62
N HIS A 292 -6.02 5.17 8.02
CA HIS A 292 -6.48 3.82 7.63
C HIS A 292 -6.00 2.74 8.60
N MET A 293 -4.95 3.00 9.37
CA MET A 293 -4.29 2.04 10.24
C MET A 293 -4.19 2.59 11.67
N LEU A 294 -3.92 1.72 12.65
CA LEU A 294 -3.85 2.09 14.06
C LEU A 294 -2.42 2.17 14.60
N PHE A 295 -1.50 1.37 14.08
CA PHE A 295 -0.17 1.15 14.65
C PHE A 295 0.97 1.30 13.63
N GLU A 296 0.73 1.97 12.51
CA GLU A 296 1.71 2.15 11.44
C GLU A 296 2.81 3.14 11.81
N SER A 297 4.00 2.90 11.24
CA SER A 297 5.14 3.77 11.35
C SER A 297 5.82 3.95 9.97
N PRO A 298 6.09 5.18 9.52
CA PRO A 298 5.68 6.44 10.16
C PRO A 298 4.15 6.56 10.23
N ARG A 299 3.63 7.38 11.15
CA ARG A 299 2.19 7.68 11.21
C ARG A 299 1.72 8.29 9.92
N LEU A 300 0.70 7.71 9.31
CA LEU A 300 0.14 8.11 8.03
C LEU A 300 -1.21 8.80 8.17
N PHE A 301 -1.43 9.75 7.26
CA PHE A 301 -2.70 10.42 7.02
C PHE A 301 -3.09 10.18 5.56
N PHE A 302 -4.34 9.86 5.35
CA PHE A 302 -4.91 9.58 4.04
C PHE A 302 -5.85 10.73 3.68
N MET A 303 -5.70 11.22 2.45
CA MET A 303 -6.44 12.41 2.02
C MET A 303 -7.11 12.13 0.68
N HIS A 304 -8.45 12.16 0.71
CA HIS A 304 -9.24 12.06 -0.52
C HIS A 304 -9.48 13.43 -1.13
N PHE A 305 -9.71 13.44 -2.42
CA PHE A 305 -9.93 14.62 -3.22
C PHE A 305 -10.94 14.36 -4.34
N TRP A 306 -11.51 15.44 -4.86
CA TRP A 306 -12.42 15.42 -6.01
C TRP A 306 -12.17 16.58 -6.94
N GLY A 307 -12.35 16.35 -8.24
CA GLY A 307 -12.39 17.37 -9.28
C GLY A 307 -13.03 16.82 -10.54
N ASN A 308 -13.71 17.68 -11.30
CA ASN A 308 -14.22 17.36 -12.64
C ASN A 308 -13.95 18.55 -13.57
N ASP A 309 -12.89 18.46 -14.37
CA ASP A 309 -12.43 19.54 -15.26
C ASP A 309 -11.57 18.94 -16.40
N ASP A 310 -10.88 19.79 -17.18
CA ASP A 310 -9.86 19.37 -18.15
C ASP A 310 -8.86 18.40 -17.50
N ALA A 311 -8.68 17.23 -18.11
CA ALA A 311 -7.89 16.15 -17.53
C ALA A 311 -6.41 16.53 -17.32
N LEU A 312 -5.82 17.31 -18.25
CA LEU A 312 -4.42 17.71 -18.15
C LEU A 312 -4.22 18.83 -17.10
N LYS A 313 -5.22 19.71 -16.95
CA LYS A 313 -5.23 20.72 -15.88
C LYS A 313 -5.24 20.03 -14.53
N LEU A 314 -6.13 19.07 -14.33
CA LEU A 314 -6.22 18.28 -13.09
C LEU A 314 -4.94 17.50 -12.83
N ALA A 315 -4.34 16.87 -13.85
CA ALA A 315 -3.08 16.15 -13.72
C ALA A 315 -1.92 17.07 -13.25
N ARG A 316 -1.84 18.30 -13.77
CA ARG A 316 -0.85 19.29 -13.28
C ARG A 316 -1.08 19.65 -11.81
N GLY A 317 -2.34 19.79 -11.38
CA GLY A 317 -2.68 20.03 -9.98
C GLY A 317 -2.29 18.86 -9.08
N ILE A 318 -2.58 17.64 -9.49
CA ILE A 318 -2.16 16.41 -8.80
C ILE A 318 -0.63 16.31 -8.74
N ARG A 319 0.07 16.60 -9.83
CA ARG A 319 1.55 16.59 -9.86
C ARG A 319 2.13 17.62 -8.88
N ALA A 320 1.59 18.83 -8.85
CA ALA A 320 1.98 19.85 -7.88
C ALA A 320 1.77 19.41 -6.41
N ALA A 321 0.74 18.63 -6.15
CA ALA A 321 0.48 18.04 -4.84
C ALA A 321 1.44 16.90 -4.52
N LEU A 322 1.69 15.97 -5.46
CA LEU A 322 2.67 14.89 -5.33
C LEU A 322 4.09 15.42 -5.07
N ASP A 323 4.46 16.57 -5.65
CA ASP A 323 5.75 17.23 -5.43
C ASP A 323 5.93 17.76 -3.99
N LYS A 324 4.86 17.73 -3.17
CA LYS A 324 4.91 18.04 -1.72
C LYS A 324 5.05 16.80 -0.86
N THR A 325 5.16 15.62 -1.47
CA THR A 325 5.27 14.34 -0.77
C THR A 325 6.63 13.69 -1.05
N ASN A 326 7.05 12.78 -0.19
CA ASN A 326 8.22 11.94 -0.43
C ASN A 326 7.82 10.70 -1.24
N SER A 327 7.30 10.94 -2.46
CA SER A 327 6.99 9.86 -3.40
C SER A 327 8.27 9.22 -3.94
N ALA A 328 8.25 7.91 -4.17
CA ALA A 328 9.35 7.22 -4.83
C ALA A 328 9.57 7.81 -6.23
N LYS A 329 10.82 8.08 -6.57
CA LYS A 329 11.19 8.48 -7.93
C LYS A 329 11.19 7.22 -8.80
N THR A 330 10.40 7.22 -9.86
CA THR A 330 10.37 6.17 -10.89
C THR A 330 11.42 6.41 -11.95
#